data_4b52d55833fa93d2a6e6e4a02b74b0df
#
_entry.id   4b52d55833fa93d2a6e6e4a02b74b0df
#
_cell.length_a   1.000
_cell.length_b   1.000
_cell.length_c   1.000
_cell.angle_alpha   90.00
_cell.angle_beta   90.00
_cell.angle_gamma   90.00
#
_symmetry.space_group_name_H-M   'P 1'
#
loop_
_entity.id
_entity.type
_entity.pdbx_description
1 polymer ?
#
loop_
_entity_poly.entity_id
_entity_poly.type
_entity_poly.pdbx_seq_one_letter_code
_entity_poly.pdbx_strand_id
1 'polypeptide(L)'
;GAEALLTMIFKEGFFHADPHAGNLFILPENRVAFIDFGMVGALRPREMNFLAHLSIGFARRDPISLADSMIQLCDQRFFDHRDDLIFNLQQMIKRYSQLPVEKFNYAKMIQECLNLITKYNLCLPSGIFMLAKALAAIQKVAERLDPDIPFAKLIIPYAKEVVMTQFSPRKLAAELYQTLKGYSTLLKTAPGDISEILY
;
A
#
# COMPACT_ATOMS: atom_id res chain seq x y z
N GLY A 1 8.76 2.39 -19.24
CA GLY A 1 9.51 1.83 -18.09
C GLY A 1 8.75 1.97 -16.80
N ALA A 2 8.62 3.19 -16.27
CA ALA A 2 7.90 3.41 -15.01
C ALA A 2 6.44 2.93 -15.07
N GLU A 3 5.72 3.22 -16.16
CA GLU A 3 4.33 2.76 -16.33
C GLU A 3 4.20 1.23 -16.30
N ALA A 4 5.13 0.50 -16.94
CA ALA A 4 5.10 -0.96 -16.92
C ALA A 4 5.22 -1.50 -15.49
N LEU A 5 6.17 -0.96 -14.69
CA LEU A 5 6.32 -1.35 -13.28
C LEU A 5 5.10 -0.96 -12.44
N LEU A 6 4.58 0.25 -12.63
CA LEU A 6 3.38 0.70 -11.92
C LEU A 6 2.16 -0.16 -12.25
N THR A 7 2.02 -0.60 -13.51
CA THR A 7 0.99 -1.56 -13.91
C THR A 7 1.16 -2.90 -13.20
N MET A 8 2.37 -3.47 -13.21
CA MET A 8 2.66 -4.71 -12.47
C MET A 8 2.31 -4.59 -10.99
N ILE A 9 2.70 -3.48 -10.33
CA ILE A 9 2.44 -3.25 -8.92
C ILE A 9 0.94 -3.07 -8.65
N PHE A 10 0.31 -2.11 -9.31
CA PHE A 10 -1.00 -1.62 -8.90
C PHE A 10 -2.18 -2.34 -9.57
N LYS A 11 -1.97 -2.98 -10.73
CA LYS A 11 -3.02 -3.75 -11.41
C LYS A 11 -2.89 -5.24 -11.17
N GLU A 12 -1.68 -5.77 -11.37
CA GLU A 12 -1.44 -7.21 -11.30
C GLU A 12 -1.11 -7.69 -9.88
N GLY A 13 -0.63 -6.78 -9.01
CA GLY A 13 -0.17 -7.13 -7.68
C GLY A 13 1.07 -8.03 -7.67
N PHE A 14 1.72 -8.20 -8.82
CA PHE A 14 2.94 -8.99 -9.01
C PHE A 14 3.95 -8.17 -9.80
N PHE A 15 5.16 -7.99 -9.28
CA PHE A 15 6.11 -7.03 -9.82
C PHE A 15 7.56 -7.46 -9.65
N HIS A 16 8.42 -6.92 -10.51
CA HIS A 16 9.86 -6.99 -10.36
C HIS A 16 10.30 -6.22 -9.13
N ALA A 17 10.88 -6.89 -8.14
CA ALA A 17 11.20 -6.29 -6.85
C ALA A 17 12.60 -5.65 -6.79
N ASP A 18 13.42 -5.80 -7.83
CA ASP A 18 14.76 -5.21 -7.95
C ASP A 18 15.01 -4.55 -9.32
N PRO A 19 14.21 -3.52 -9.72
CA PRO A 19 14.29 -2.88 -11.03
C PRO A 19 15.43 -1.83 -11.08
N HIS A 20 16.63 -2.23 -10.66
CA HIS A 20 17.79 -1.34 -10.79
C HIS A 20 18.27 -1.18 -12.23
N ALA A 21 19.08 -0.18 -12.52
CA ALA A 21 19.50 0.16 -13.87
C ALA A 21 20.19 -0.99 -14.63
N GLY A 22 20.84 -1.93 -13.92
CA GLY A 22 21.46 -3.11 -14.52
C GLY A 22 20.46 -4.19 -15.00
N ASN A 23 19.22 -4.15 -14.50
CA ASN A 23 18.15 -5.08 -14.86
C ASN A 23 17.15 -4.47 -15.88
N LEU A 24 17.47 -3.31 -16.45
CA LEU A 24 16.63 -2.58 -17.37
C LEU A 24 17.37 -2.32 -18.68
N PHE A 25 16.80 -2.75 -19.80
CA PHE A 25 17.28 -2.42 -21.14
C PHE A 25 16.29 -1.50 -21.83
N ILE A 26 16.80 -0.41 -22.38
CA ILE A 26 16.01 0.49 -23.21
C ILE A 26 16.17 0.01 -24.65
N LEU A 27 15.08 -0.40 -25.26
CA LEU A 27 14.99 -0.89 -26.62
C LEU A 27 14.47 0.21 -27.56
N PRO A 28 14.63 0.06 -28.90
CA PRO A 28 14.01 0.95 -29.87
C PRO A 28 12.51 1.14 -29.60
N GLU A 29 11.96 2.27 -30.07
CA GLU A 29 10.52 2.63 -29.92
C GLU A 29 10.09 2.80 -28.45
N ASN A 30 10.99 3.28 -27.58
CA ASN A 30 10.74 3.51 -26.15
C ASN A 30 10.26 2.27 -25.39
N ARG A 31 10.58 1.07 -25.87
CA ARG A 31 10.29 -0.18 -25.15
C ARG A 31 11.32 -0.41 -24.07
N VAL A 32 10.89 -1.07 -23.00
CA VAL A 32 11.77 -1.46 -21.89
C VAL A 32 11.69 -2.96 -21.70
N ALA A 33 12.84 -3.60 -21.60
CA ALA A 33 12.95 -5.00 -21.21
C ALA A 33 13.47 -5.08 -19.77
N PHE A 34 12.81 -5.89 -18.96
CA PHE A 34 13.29 -6.28 -17.65
C PHE A 34 14.01 -7.61 -17.77
N ILE A 35 15.15 -7.72 -17.11
CA ILE A 35 15.92 -8.96 -17.00
C ILE A 35 16.16 -9.30 -15.56
N ASP A 36 16.65 -10.52 -15.29
CA ASP A 36 16.95 -11.01 -13.94
C ASP A 36 15.76 -10.97 -12.98
N PHE A 37 14.80 -11.87 -13.20
CA PHE A 37 13.65 -12.06 -12.33
C PHE A 37 13.97 -12.89 -11.06
N GLY A 38 15.21 -12.87 -10.59
CA GLY A 38 15.62 -13.53 -9.35
C GLY A 38 14.91 -12.97 -8.12
N MET A 39 14.42 -11.73 -8.18
CA MET A 39 13.63 -11.13 -7.12
C MET A 39 12.31 -10.58 -7.65
N VAL A 40 11.21 -11.21 -7.23
CA VAL A 40 9.85 -10.77 -7.56
C VAL A 40 9.05 -10.53 -6.28
N GLY A 41 8.14 -9.57 -6.32
CA GLY A 41 7.24 -9.23 -5.23
C GLY A 41 5.79 -9.55 -5.60
N ALA A 42 5.00 -9.90 -4.59
CA ALA A 42 3.56 -10.05 -4.73
C ALA A 42 2.85 -9.33 -3.59
N LEU A 43 1.75 -8.65 -3.92
CA LEU A 43 0.88 -7.96 -2.97
C LEU A 43 -0.40 -8.77 -2.78
N ARG A 44 -0.69 -9.14 -1.54
CA ARG A 44 -1.96 -9.78 -1.17
C ARG A 44 -3.08 -8.74 -1.15
N PRO A 45 -4.34 -9.16 -1.20
CA PRO A 45 -5.49 -8.24 -1.14
C PRO A 45 -5.44 -7.26 0.04
N ARG A 46 -4.99 -7.70 1.22
CA ARG A 46 -4.86 -6.84 2.41
C ARG A 46 -3.78 -5.75 2.24
N GLU A 47 -2.70 -6.06 1.54
CA GLU A 47 -1.62 -5.10 1.24
C GLU A 47 -2.07 -4.07 0.20
N MET A 48 -2.85 -4.50 -0.79
CA MET A 48 -3.50 -3.59 -1.75
C MET A 48 -4.53 -2.69 -1.06
N ASN A 49 -5.34 -3.22 -0.13
CA ASN A 49 -6.25 -2.42 0.69
C ASN A 49 -5.48 -1.39 1.52
N PHE A 50 -4.37 -1.79 2.15
CA PHE A 50 -3.52 -0.85 2.88
C PHE A 50 -3.02 0.30 1.99
N LEU A 51 -2.54 0.01 0.78
CA LEU A 51 -2.10 1.06 -0.16
C LEU A 51 -3.24 2.02 -0.53
N ALA A 52 -4.46 1.51 -0.70
CA ALA A 52 -5.63 2.32 -0.94
C ALA A 52 -5.94 3.24 0.27
N HIS A 53 -5.98 2.67 1.47
CA HIS A 53 -6.19 3.44 2.71
C HIS A 53 -5.08 4.46 2.96
N LEU A 54 -3.83 4.09 2.71
CA LEU A 54 -2.69 5.00 2.79
C LEU A 54 -2.89 6.20 1.86
N SER A 55 -3.25 5.94 0.60
CA SER A 55 -3.48 6.98 -0.40
C SER A 55 -4.63 7.93 -0.01
N ILE A 56 -5.74 7.37 0.51
CA ILE A 56 -6.90 8.15 0.96
C ILE A 56 -6.53 8.96 2.22
N GLY A 57 -5.89 8.34 3.19
CA GLY A 57 -5.50 8.97 4.45
C GLY A 57 -4.59 10.18 4.22
N PHE A 58 -3.60 10.04 3.31
CA PHE A 58 -2.77 11.17 2.89
C PHE A 58 -3.58 12.25 2.17
N ALA A 59 -4.44 11.88 1.22
CA ALA A 59 -5.26 12.84 0.47
C ALA A 59 -6.22 13.62 1.38
N ARG A 60 -6.79 12.96 2.39
CA ARG A 60 -7.70 13.55 3.40
C ARG A 60 -6.98 14.23 4.56
N ARG A 61 -5.67 14.08 4.65
CA ARG A 61 -4.86 14.53 5.80
C ARG A 61 -5.34 13.92 7.12
N ASP A 62 -5.67 12.64 7.09
CA ASP A 62 -6.22 11.91 8.23
C ASP A 62 -5.16 10.98 8.85
N PRO A 63 -4.42 11.44 9.87
CA PRO A 63 -3.38 10.64 10.52
C PRO A 63 -3.95 9.48 11.34
N ILE A 64 -5.21 9.58 11.79
CA ILE A 64 -5.86 8.52 12.57
C ILE A 64 -6.11 7.31 11.68
N SER A 65 -6.77 7.52 10.53
CA SER A 65 -7.04 6.47 9.55
C SER A 65 -5.74 5.81 9.06
N LEU A 66 -4.66 6.59 8.90
CA LEU A 66 -3.35 6.06 8.53
C LEU A 66 -2.75 5.16 9.62
N ALA A 67 -2.79 5.60 10.88
CA ALA A 67 -2.30 4.81 11.99
C ALA A 67 -3.04 3.49 12.13
N ASP A 68 -4.37 3.53 12.08
CA ASP A 68 -5.22 2.34 12.15
C ASP A 68 -4.93 1.37 11.00
N SER A 69 -4.74 1.88 9.79
CA SER A 69 -4.36 1.05 8.63
C SER A 69 -3.00 0.40 8.80
N MET A 70 -2.01 1.10 9.37
CA MET A 70 -0.69 0.53 9.66
C MET A 70 -0.75 -0.57 10.73
N ILE A 71 -1.47 -0.32 11.81
CA ILE A 71 -1.65 -1.30 12.90
C ILE A 71 -2.37 -2.55 12.39
N GLN A 72 -3.43 -2.37 11.61
CA GLN A 72 -4.19 -3.46 11.00
C GLN A 72 -3.34 -4.29 10.02
N LEU A 73 -2.51 -3.63 9.19
CA LEU A 73 -1.61 -4.32 8.27
C LEU A 73 -0.64 -5.23 9.00
N CYS A 74 -0.15 -4.78 10.15
CA CYS A 74 0.81 -5.49 10.98
C CYS A 74 0.19 -6.53 11.92
N ASP A 75 -1.14 -6.70 11.87
CA ASP A 75 -1.91 -7.68 12.67
C ASP A 75 -1.66 -7.57 14.21
N GLN A 76 -1.39 -6.36 14.67
CA GLN A 76 -1.18 -6.09 16.09
C GLN A 76 -2.50 -5.69 16.76
N ARG A 77 -3.05 -6.60 17.56
CA ARG A 77 -4.31 -6.36 18.30
C ARG A 77 -4.14 -5.40 19.49
N PHE A 78 -2.96 -5.36 20.08
CA PHE A 78 -2.60 -4.47 21.20
C PHE A 78 -1.40 -3.64 20.79
N PHE A 79 -1.60 -2.33 20.74
CA PHE A 79 -0.56 -1.39 20.34
C PHE A 79 -0.59 -0.15 21.25
N ASP A 80 0.34 -0.11 22.21
CA ASP A 80 0.34 0.92 23.26
C ASP A 80 0.78 2.31 22.79
N HIS A 81 1.46 2.41 21.63
CA HIS A 81 2.01 3.66 21.10
C HIS A 81 1.15 4.30 20.01
N ARG A 82 -0.17 4.06 20.03
CA ARG A 82 -1.08 4.54 18.97
C ARG A 82 -1.07 6.07 18.84
N ASP A 83 -1.13 6.78 19.95
CA ASP A 83 -1.19 8.26 19.96
C ASP A 83 0.13 8.86 19.47
N ASP A 84 1.27 8.30 19.86
CA ASP A 84 2.58 8.69 19.36
C ASP A 84 2.72 8.46 17.86
N LEU A 85 2.20 7.34 17.35
CA LEU A 85 2.18 7.04 15.90
C LEU A 85 1.33 8.07 15.17
N ILE A 86 0.12 8.37 15.65
CA ILE A 86 -0.77 9.40 15.10
C ILE A 86 -0.07 10.75 15.05
N PHE A 87 0.58 11.16 16.14
CA PHE A 87 1.32 12.42 16.20
C PHE A 87 2.43 12.49 15.13
N ASN A 88 3.24 11.43 14.99
CA ASN A 88 4.32 11.40 13.99
C ASN A 88 3.75 11.41 12.55
N LEU A 89 2.66 10.69 12.29
CA LEU A 89 1.97 10.71 11.00
C LEU A 89 1.39 12.09 10.68
N GLN A 90 0.83 12.79 11.68
CA GLN A 90 0.35 14.16 11.52
C GLN A 90 1.47 15.12 11.11
N GLN A 91 2.64 15.01 11.77
CA GLN A 91 3.81 15.81 11.40
C GLN A 91 4.29 15.50 9.97
N MET A 92 4.29 14.22 9.59
CA MET A 92 4.66 13.79 8.25
C MET A 92 3.68 14.34 7.21
N ILE A 93 2.38 14.18 7.40
CA ILE A 93 1.34 14.71 6.53
C ILE A 93 1.50 16.23 6.37
N LYS A 94 1.72 16.96 7.47
CA LYS A 94 1.92 18.40 7.44
C LYS A 94 3.10 18.80 6.53
N ARG A 95 4.25 18.13 6.68
CA ARG A 95 5.43 18.39 5.84
C ARG A 95 5.16 18.13 4.36
N TYR A 96 4.60 16.95 4.04
CA TYR A 96 4.36 16.56 2.64
C TYR A 96 3.22 17.35 1.98
N SER A 97 2.20 17.76 2.73
CA SER A 97 1.08 18.55 2.18
C SER A 97 1.43 20.00 1.83
N GLN A 98 2.58 20.49 2.30
CA GLN A 98 3.09 21.82 1.97
C GLN A 98 3.98 21.82 0.72
N LEU A 99 4.37 20.64 0.23
CA LEU A 99 5.24 20.52 -0.94
C LEU A 99 4.43 20.59 -2.24
N PRO A 100 4.90 21.30 -3.26
CA PRO A 100 4.38 21.16 -4.61
C PRO A 100 4.51 19.72 -5.09
N VAL A 101 3.59 19.26 -5.94
CA VAL A 101 3.57 17.86 -6.45
C VAL A 101 4.89 17.51 -7.16
N GLU A 102 5.51 18.48 -7.82
CA GLU A 102 6.79 18.34 -8.52
C GLU A 102 7.97 18.03 -7.57
N LYS A 103 7.88 18.51 -6.32
CA LYS A 103 8.90 18.28 -5.28
C LYS A 103 8.60 17.12 -4.35
N PHE A 104 7.52 16.39 -4.64
CA PHE A 104 7.09 15.27 -3.81
C PHE A 104 7.93 14.02 -4.09
N ASN A 105 8.77 13.64 -3.14
CA ASN A 105 9.60 12.44 -3.23
C ASN A 105 8.90 11.25 -2.57
N TYR A 106 8.30 10.38 -3.39
CA TYR A 106 7.59 9.19 -2.92
C TYR A 106 8.50 8.19 -2.21
N ALA A 107 9.70 7.96 -2.72
CA ALA A 107 10.64 7.04 -2.10
C ALA A 107 10.98 7.49 -0.68
N LYS A 108 11.21 8.80 -0.48
CA LYS A 108 11.49 9.39 0.84
C LYS A 108 10.28 9.25 1.78
N MET A 109 9.07 9.52 1.27
CA MET A 109 7.83 9.37 2.06
C MET A 109 7.65 7.92 2.51
N ILE A 110 7.81 6.95 1.60
CA ILE A 110 7.71 5.53 1.92
C ILE A 110 8.77 5.14 2.93
N GLN A 111 10.02 5.62 2.77
CA GLN A 111 11.09 5.36 3.73
C GLN A 111 10.76 5.91 5.12
N GLU A 112 10.17 7.10 5.23
CA GLU A 112 9.71 7.64 6.51
C GLU A 112 8.59 6.79 7.12
N CYS A 113 7.65 6.30 6.33
CA CYS A 113 6.64 5.33 6.79
C CYS A 113 7.28 4.04 7.32
N LEU A 114 8.26 3.48 6.59
CA LEU A 114 8.99 2.30 7.03
C LEU A 114 9.76 2.54 8.32
N ASN A 115 10.35 3.72 8.48
CA ASN A 115 11.06 4.10 9.70
C ASN A 115 10.09 4.19 10.90
N LEU A 116 8.87 4.70 10.71
CA LEU A 116 7.84 4.70 11.76
C LEU A 116 7.42 3.27 12.12
N ILE A 117 7.19 2.41 11.14
CA ILE A 117 6.87 1.00 11.34
C ILE A 117 7.96 0.31 12.18
N THR A 118 9.23 0.53 11.82
CA THR A 118 10.37 -0.03 12.55
C THR A 118 10.50 0.57 13.96
N LYS A 119 10.36 1.90 14.09
CA LYS A 119 10.43 2.62 15.37
C LYS A 119 9.44 2.06 16.39
N TYR A 120 8.27 1.67 15.93
CA TYR A 120 7.20 1.16 16.78
C TYR A 120 7.12 -0.37 16.82
N ASN A 121 8.14 -1.07 16.31
CA ASN A 121 8.21 -2.54 16.26
C ASN A 121 6.97 -3.18 15.59
N LEU A 122 6.41 -2.49 14.60
CA LEU A 122 5.34 -3.03 13.78
C LEU A 122 5.91 -4.00 12.74
N CYS A 123 5.31 -5.19 12.60
CA CYS A 123 5.75 -6.21 11.65
C CYS A 123 5.27 -5.88 10.24
N LEU A 124 6.16 -5.42 9.37
CA LEU A 124 5.83 -5.12 7.98
C LEU A 124 5.78 -6.39 7.14
N PRO A 125 4.69 -6.62 6.37
CA PRO A 125 4.66 -7.69 5.37
C PRO A 125 5.77 -7.54 4.33
N SER A 126 6.38 -8.66 3.94
CA SER A 126 7.50 -8.68 2.98
C SER A 126 7.14 -8.04 1.63
N GLY A 127 5.89 -8.19 1.17
CA GLY A 127 5.41 -7.59 -0.07
C GLY A 127 5.49 -6.06 -0.06
N ILE A 128 5.12 -5.41 1.05
CA ILE A 128 5.21 -3.94 1.19
C ILE A 128 6.67 -3.49 1.25
N PHE A 129 7.54 -4.24 1.92
CA PHE A 129 8.97 -3.94 1.95
C PHE A 129 9.59 -4.02 0.55
N MET A 130 9.28 -5.08 -0.20
CA MET A 130 9.74 -5.26 -1.59
C MET A 130 9.20 -4.16 -2.50
N LEU A 131 7.92 -3.77 -2.33
CA LEU A 131 7.31 -2.64 -3.05
C LEU A 131 8.09 -1.34 -2.81
N ALA A 132 8.39 -1.02 -1.56
CA ALA A 132 9.14 0.19 -1.22
C ALA A 132 10.52 0.22 -1.89
N LYS A 133 11.24 -0.93 -1.89
CA LYS A 133 12.51 -1.08 -2.62
C LYS A 133 12.35 -0.85 -4.12
N ALA A 134 11.35 -1.49 -4.73
CA ALA A 134 11.10 -1.38 -6.17
C ALA A 134 10.77 0.06 -6.58
N LEU A 135 9.91 0.75 -5.83
CA LEU A 135 9.57 2.15 -6.08
C LEU A 135 10.78 3.08 -5.92
N ALA A 136 11.61 2.86 -4.90
CA ALA A 136 12.83 3.63 -4.72
C ALA A 136 13.84 3.39 -5.86
N ALA A 137 13.99 2.15 -6.32
CA ALA A 137 14.89 1.81 -7.41
C ALA A 137 14.44 2.44 -8.73
N ILE A 138 13.15 2.33 -9.09
CA ILE A 138 12.65 2.90 -10.34
C ILE A 138 12.63 4.43 -10.32
N GLN A 139 12.35 5.06 -9.17
CA GLN A 139 12.47 6.51 -9.03
C GLN A 139 13.90 6.96 -9.31
N LYS A 140 14.90 6.27 -8.74
CA LYS A 140 16.33 6.56 -8.95
C LYS A 140 16.76 6.39 -10.40
N VAL A 141 16.21 5.39 -11.11
CA VAL A 141 16.43 5.20 -12.54
C VAL A 141 15.78 6.33 -13.35
N ALA A 142 14.54 6.68 -13.03
CA ALA A 142 13.82 7.76 -13.69
C ALA A 142 14.54 9.11 -13.54
N GLU A 143 14.99 9.46 -12.33
CA GLU A 143 15.75 10.68 -12.04
C GLU A 143 17.10 10.75 -12.77
N ARG A 144 17.73 9.59 -13.08
CA ARG A 144 18.96 9.56 -13.88
C ARG A 144 18.71 9.77 -15.37
N LEU A 145 17.56 9.34 -15.88
CA LEU A 145 17.17 9.51 -17.28
C LEU A 145 16.65 10.93 -17.55
N ASP A 146 15.89 11.44 -16.62
CA ASP A 146 15.32 12.79 -16.66
C ASP A 146 15.18 13.32 -15.22
N PRO A 147 16.11 14.22 -14.78
CA PRO A 147 16.08 14.80 -13.44
C PRO A 147 14.81 15.61 -13.13
N ASP A 148 14.13 16.11 -14.15
CA ASP A 148 12.92 16.91 -14.03
C ASP A 148 11.64 16.10 -14.11
N ILE A 149 11.75 14.74 -14.21
CA ILE A 149 10.59 13.87 -14.32
C ILE A 149 9.70 13.97 -13.08
N PRO A 150 8.43 14.37 -13.22
CA PRO A 150 7.51 14.47 -12.09
C PRO A 150 6.99 13.08 -11.70
N PHE A 151 7.86 12.25 -11.12
CA PHE A 151 7.55 10.85 -10.78
C PHE A 151 6.26 10.71 -9.95
N ALA A 152 5.99 11.70 -9.09
CA ALA A 152 4.73 11.80 -8.36
C ALA A 152 3.50 11.79 -9.27
N LYS A 153 3.55 12.55 -10.37
CA LYS A 153 2.42 12.61 -11.32
C LYS A 153 2.18 11.29 -12.04
N LEU A 154 3.22 10.47 -12.21
CA LEU A 154 3.09 9.13 -12.80
C LEU A 154 2.37 8.16 -11.87
N ILE A 155 2.58 8.25 -10.55
CA ILE A 155 1.98 7.33 -9.57
C ILE A 155 0.51 7.68 -9.28
N ILE A 156 0.12 8.95 -9.28
CA ILE A 156 -1.22 9.41 -8.89
C ILE A 156 -2.37 8.66 -9.60
N PRO A 157 -2.35 8.44 -10.93
CA PRO A 157 -3.43 7.71 -11.61
C PRO A 157 -3.57 6.28 -11.10
N TYR A 158 -2.46 5.59 -10.88
CA TYR A 158 -2.45 4.21 -10.38
C TYR A 158 -2.94 4.13 -8.93
N ALA A 159 -2.51 5.05 -8.06
CA ALA A 159 -3.02 5.13 -6.69
C ALA A 159 -4.54 5.37 -6.66
N LYS A 160 -5.07 6.25 -7.53
CA LYS A 160 -6.51 6.46 -7.68
C LYS A 160 -7.22 5.19 -8.15
N GLU A 161 -6.66 4.47 -9.13
CA GLU A 161 -7.26 3.23 -9.65
C GLU A 161 -7.34 2.16 -8.55
N VAL A 162 -6.28 2.00 -7.73
CA VAL A 162 -6.30 1.09 -6.57
C VAL A 162 -7.43 1.47 -5.61
N VAL A 163 -7.53 2.75 -5.25
CA VAL A 163 -8.62 3.24 -4.38
C VAL A 163 -9.99 2.92 -4.98
N MET A 164 -10.22 3.25 -6.24
CA MET A 164 -11.50 3.00 -6.92
C MET A 164 -11.84 1.51 -7.00
N THR A 165 -10.84 0.66 -7.25
CA THR A 165 -11.03 -0.79 -7.36
C THR A 165 -11.33 -1.41 -5.98
N GLN A 166 -10.62 -0.98 -4.94
CA GLN A 166 -10.80 -1.52 -3.59
C GLN A 166 -12.14 -1.09 -2.97
N PHE A 167 -12.61 0.13 -3.25
CA PHE A 167 -13.88 0.67 -2.75
C PHE A 167 -15.01 0.60 -3.78
N SER A 168 -14.91 -0.29 -4.77
CA SER A 168 -16.01 -0.46 -5.73
C SER A 168 -17.27 -1.01 -5.05
N PRO A 169 -18.48 -0.54 -5.42
CA PRO A 169 -19.73 -1.03 -4.83
C PRO A 169 -19.90 -2.55 -4.93
N ARG A 170 -19.36 -3.14 -6.00
CA ARG A 170 -19.39 -4.61 -6.20
C ARG A 170 -18.55 -5.36 -5.17
N LYS A 171 -17.35 -4.85 -4.84
CA LYS A 171 -16.51 -5.46 -3.79
C LYS A 171 -17.14 -5.30 -2.42
N LEU A 172 -17.63 -4.09 -2.08
CA LEU A 172 -18.33 -3.84 -0.83
C LEU A 172 -19.56 -4.76 -0.67
N ALA A 173 -20.36 -4.91 -1.73
CA ALA A 173 -21.50 -5.84 -1.71
C ALA A 173 -21.07 -7.30 -1.54
N ALA A 174 -19.97 -7.72 -2.19
CA ALA A 174 -19.45 -9.08 -2.05
C ALA A 174 -18.90 -9.34 -0.64
N GLU A 175 -18.21 -8.41 -0.03
CA GLU A 175 -17.70 -8.51 1.34
C GLU A 175 -18.84 -8.53 2.36
N LEU A 176 -19.86 -7.68 2.21
CA LEU A 176 -21.07 -7.71 3.01
C LEU A 176 -21.78 -9.06 2.89
N TYR A 177 -21.94 -9.57 1.68
CA TYR A 177 -22.57 -10.87 1.45
C TYR A 177 -21.79 -12.02 2.13
N GLN A 178 -20.46 -12.03 2.01
CA GLN A 178 -19.61 -13.03 2.67
C GLN A 178 -19.69 -12.94 4.20
N THR A 179 -19.71 -11.74 4.75
CA THR A 179 -19.85 -11.48 6.17
C THR A 179 -21.21 -11.98 6.68
N LEU A 180 -22.29 -11.62 6.01
CA LEU A 180 -23.66 -12.09 6.34
C LEU A 180 -23.79 -13.61 6.24
N LYS A 181 -23.18 -14.21 5.21
CA LYS A 181 -23.15 -15.68 5.05
C LYS A 181 -22.37 -16.36 6.20
N GLY A 182 -21.25 -15.76 6.63
CA GLY A 182 -20.50 -16.22 7.81
C GLY A 182 -21.36 -16.21 9.07
N TYR A 183 -22.08 -15.12 9.35
CA TYR A 183 -23.00 -15.02 10.49
C TYR A 183 -24.16 -16.02 10.39
N SER A 184 -24.73 -16.24 9.21
CA SER A 184 -25.81 -17.22 9.01
C SER A 184 -25.34 -18.64 9.28
N THR A 185 -24.09 -18.96 8.97
CA THR A 185 -23.49 -20.27 9.26
C THR A 185 -23.25 -20.45 10.76
N LEU A 186 -22.75 -19.42 11.45
CA LEU A 186 -22.57 -19.44 12.92
C LEU A 186 -23.92 -19.62 13.65
N LEU A 187 -24.99 -18.95 13.20
CA LEU A 187 -26.32 -19.09 13.76
C LEU A 187 -26.90 -20.49 13.54
N LYS A 188 -26.54 -21.16 12.43
CA LYS A 188 -26.99 -22.54 12.15
C LYS A 188 -26.18 -23.61 12.89
N THR A 189 -24.92 -23.29 13.25
CA THR A 189 -24.05 -24.21 14.00
C THR A 189 -23.97 -23.88 15.50
N ALA A 190 -24.66 -22.82 15.95
CA ALA A 190 -24.83 -22.58 17.39
C ALA A 190 -25.62 -23.77 17.98
N PRO A 191 -25.04 -24.48 18.97
CA PRO A 191 -25.76 -25.58 19.63
C PRO A 191 -27.08 -25.06 20.20
N GLY A 192 -28.15 -25.87 20.12
CA GLY A 192 -29.48 -25.51 20.62
C GLY A 192 -29.58 -25.26 22.14
N ASP A 193 -28.44 -25.24 22.82
CA ASP A 193 -28.33 -25.15 24.29
C ASP A 193 -28.33 -23.68 24.82
N ILE A 194 -28.51 -22.67 23.94
CA ILE A 194 -28.67 -21.27 24.41
C ILE A 194 -30.02 -21.11 25.16
N SER A 195 -30.97 -21.99 24.96
CA SER A 195 -32.23 -22.00 25.72
C SER A 195 -32.10 -22.49 27.17
N GLU A 196 -31.03 -23.23 27.52
CA GLU A 196 -30.81 -23.72 28.91
C GLU A 196 -30.02 -22.75 29.80
N ILE A 197 -29.47 -21.68 29.28
CA ILE A 197 -28.69 -20.68 30.06
C ILE A 197 -29.60 -19.53 30.57
N LEU A 198 -30.85 -19.48 30.15
CA LEU A 198 -31.80 -18.42 30.52
C LEU A 198 -32.91 -18.88 31.48
N TYR A 199 -32.73 -20.02 32.16
CA TYR A 199 -33.58 -20.42 33.28
C TYR A 199 -32.78 -20.56 34.58
#